data_9af6534318ec7ede6c18d742728ddc1d
#
_entry.id   9af6534318ec7ede6c18d742728ddc1d
#
_cell.length_a   1.000
_cell.length_b   1.000
_cell.length_c   1.000
_cell.angle_alpha   90.00
_cell.angle_beta   90.00
_cell.angle_gamma   90.00
#
_symmetry.space_group_name_H-M   'P 1'
#
loop_
_entity.id
_entity.type
_entity.pdbx_description
1 polymer ?
#
loop_
_entity_poly.entity_id
_entity_poly.type
_entity_poly.pdbx_seq_one_letter_code
_entity_poly.pdbx_strand_id
1 'polypeptide(L)'
;MLKSNIEFKNGTPYICIDGVLHAPLAYTTYFEERGEYADFINSGYKMFFVNVSFTDLPINNTTGFTPFVSGVFETEVPDYAAFDATVRQILALCPDAFIFPRINVAMPRKWVAEHPYETVATPTGNRESMCSDLFRLDGAMLLQTLVEHIRSSDYAHRIAGYQLCGGTTQEWMHHDLFGSFSDMGLEKFRLYVQQKYGNEHPAVPTRADFKDGTNNETVSRYGAFCCETAATTVCHFAKKLKEYICNEQIVGVFYGYHAFVNDYLWGLHGMRFLIDSPYIDFFSSPCAYDCNRNFGVDWGDMFATASVKLHGKLCFIECDIRTHLTRRMQDARPGRYTDDFYGLYDAHGNKTVWCGPETAELSLSALRKAFAHQLVNGSGIWWFDMWGGWYHDDVLLADLAKMKTLARAAEEKNSSQYPSAETVVFVDEAAYLNNPRGSDFTHCVNRTRLAMGNTGIPFDIFMTEDADKVLHKYKAAIFTAPLPSESGKNAMVLCEKYNIPALLPDSAKAFFGTQELRDFLTENGVHCYNADGNVIYCGRGFVGIHAVRDGDVVISLPAKYKVKPLFGAAFADCETENIKLFMQKHHTAVFELL
;
A
#
# COMPACT_ATOMS: atom_id res chain seq x y z
N MET A 1 -9.52 -26.40 -9.98
CA MET A 1 -8.80 -25.22 -9.44
C MET A 1 -9.74 -24.45 -8.54
N LEU A 2 -9.22 -23.74 -7.54
CA LEU A 2 -10.04 -22.87 -6.69
C LEU A 2 -10.61 -21.72 -7.52
N LYS A 3 -11.81 -21.25 -7.13
CA LYS A 3 -12.38 -20.01 -7.63
C LYS A 3 -12.35 -18.97 -6.52
N SER A 4 -11.98 -17.77 -6.84
CA SER A 4 -11.96 -16.67 -5.86
C SER A 4 -12.47 -15.36 -6.42
N ASN A 5 -13.10 -14.57 -5.56
CA ASN A 5 -13.58 -13.23 -5.84
C ASN A 5 -13.54 -12.38 -4.55
N ILE A 6 -13.74 -11.09 -4.68
CA ILE A 6 -13.94 -10.21 -3.52
C ILE A 6 -15.43 -10.10 -3.24
N GLU A 7 -15.82 -10.40 -2.01
CA GLU A 7 -17.19 -10.24 -1.53
C GLU A 7 -17.27 -9.29 -0.36
N PHE A 8 -18.31 -8.48 -0.33
CA PHE A 8 -18.55 -7.53 0.75
C PHE A 8 -19.57 -8.07 1.72
N LYS A 9 -19.19 -8.16 3.00
CA LYS A 9 -20.12 -8.47 4.09
C LYS A 9 -20.10 -7.29 5.08
N ASN A 10 -21.27 -6.73 5.35
CA ASN A 10 -21.43 -5.57 6.25
C ASN A 10 -20.50 -4.38 5.88
N GLY A 11 -20.32 -4.11 4.59
CA GLY A 11 -19.47 -3.03 4.08
C GLY A 11 -17.98 -3.29 4.10
N THR A 12 -17.54 -4.51 4.44
CA THR A 12 -16.13 -4.91 4.51
C THR A 12 -15.81 -5.95 3.43
N PRO A 13 -14.71 -5.77 2.67
CA PRO A 13 -14.28 -6.75 1.68
C PRO A 13 -13.61 -7.97 2.32
N TYR A 14 -13.93 -9.15 1.81
CA TYR A 14 -13.34 -10.44 2.15
C TYR A 14 -12.92 -11.16 0.87
N ILE A 15 -11.99 -12.11 0.99
CA ILE A 15 -11.68 -13.03 -0.11
C ILE A 15 -12.63 -14.23 0.00
N CYS A 16 -13.51 -14.38 -0.98
CA CYS A 16 -14.35 -15.57 -1.12
C CYS A 16 -13.60 -16.60 -1.94
N ILE A 17 -13.36 -17.79 -1.39
CA ILE A 17 -12.71 -18.91 -2.07
C ILE A 17 -13.66 -20.08 -2.04
N ASP A 18 -14.07 -20.56 -3.22
CA ASP A 18 -15.07 -21.62 -3.40
C ASP A 18 -16.35 -21.43 -2.55
N GLY A 19 -16.80 -20.17 -2.45
CA GLY A 19 -18.01 -19.80 -1.71
C GLY A 19 -17.82 -19.64 -0.20
N VAL A 20 -16.59 -19.72 0.31
CA VAL A 20 -16.26 -19.50 1.72
C VAL A 20 -15.52 -18.19 1.90
N LEU A 21 -16.00 -17.33 2.81
CA LEU A 21 -15.36 -16.06 3.14
C LEU A 21 -14.13 -16.28 4.01
N HIS A 22 -13.06 -15.57 3.68
CA HIS A 22 -11.82 -15.57 4.43
C HIS A 22 -11.38 -14.15 4.73
N ALA A 23 -11.09 -13.86 5.99
CA ALA A 23 -10.41 -12.62 6.36
C ALA A 23 -9.05 -12.54 5.66
N PRO A 24 -8.74 -11.45 4.94
CA PRO A 24 -7.54 -11.34 4.12
C PRO A 24 -6.31 -11.09 5.01
N LEU A 25 -5.80 -12.13 5.63
CA LEU A 25 -4.59 -12.12 6.46
C LEU A 25 -3.60 -13.16 5.92
N ALA A 26 -2.43 -12.70 5.49
CA ALA A 26 -1.42 -13.50 4.83
C ALA A 26 -0.03 -13.27 5.40
N TYR A 27 0.92 -14.07 4.93
CA TYR A 27 2.35 -13.94 5.20
C TYR A 27 3.13 -13.99 3.89
N THR A 28 4.26 -13.28 3.85
CA THR A 28 5.24 -13.32 2.78
C THR A 28 6.64 -12.94 3.28
N THR A 29 7.66 -13.32 2.51
CA THR A 29 9.05 -12.91 2.72
C THR A 29 9.74 -12.74 1.38
N TYR A 30 10.79 -11.91 1.29
CA TYR A 30 11.67 -11.90 0.12
C TYR A 30 12.70 -13.04 0.15
N PHE A 31 13.11 -13.46 1.34
CA PHE A 31 14.13 -14.51 1.50
C PHE A 31 13.45 -15.83 1.84
N GLU A 32 12.92 -16.48 0.81
CA GLU A 32 12.09 -17.68 0.93
C GLU A 32 12.77 -18.80 1.75
N GLU A 33 14.10 -18.93 1.64
CA GLU A 33 14.89 -19.91 2.42
C GLU A 33 14.95 -19.58 3.93
N ARG A 34 14.49 -18.40 4.32
CA ARG A 34 14.39 -17.93 5.70
C ARG A 34 12.96 -17.68 6.13
N GLY A 35 12.00 -18.11 5.32
CA GLY A 35 10.59 -17.91 5.59
C GLY A 35 10.10 -18.71 6.80
N GLU A 36 9.47 -18.03 7.75
CA GLU A 36 8.93 -18.63 8.98
C GLU A 36 7.50 -19.16 8.75
N TYR A 37 7.33 -19.96 7.68
CA TYR A 37 6.02 -20.50 7.28
C TYR A 37 5.37 -21.32 8.38
N ALA A 38 6.14 -22.17 9.09
CA ALA A 38 5.62 -22.99 10.19
C ALA A 38 5.03 -22.15 11.32
N ASP A 39 5.65 -21.04 11.68
CA ASP A 39 5.20 -20.13 12.74
C ASP A 39 3.84 -19.52 12.41
N PHE A 40 3.69 -19.02 11.18
CA PHE A 40 2.44 -18.44 10.72
C PHE A 40 1.33 -19.50 10.55
N ILE A 41 1.66 -20.71 10.08
CA ILE A 41 0.72 -21.83 10.01
C ILE A 41 0.25 -22.21 11.42
N ASN A 42 1.16 -22.34 12.38
CA ASN A 42 0.83 -22.64 13.78
C ASN A 42 0.00 -21.52 14.43
N SER A 43 0.17 -20.28 13.98
CA SER A 43 -0.65 -19.12 14.38
C SER A 43 -2.00 -19.06 13.64
N GLY A 44 -2.34 -20.07 12.81
CA GLY A 44 -3.63 -20.18 12.10
C GLY A 44 -3.72 -19.48 10.75
N TYR A 45 -2.62 -18.96 10.21
CA TYR A 45 -2.59 -18.36 8.88
C TYR A 45 -2.61 -19.43 7.80
N LYS A 46 -3.34 -19.17 6.72
CA LYS A 46 -3.50 -20.08 5.59
C LYS A 46 -3.23 -19.43 4.24
N MET A 47 -3.00 -18.12 4.18
CA MET A 47 -2.72 -17.39 2.95
C MET A 47 -1.24 -17.03 2.88
N PHE A 48 -0.58 -17.40 1.79
CA PHE A 48 0.85 -17.17 1.59
C PHE A 48 1.11 -16.60 0.21
N PHE A 49 1.78 -15.43 0.17
CA PHE A 49 2.32 -14.90 -1.07
C PHE A 49 3.70 -15.48 -1.27
N VAL A 50 3.93 -16.10 -2.43
CA VAL A 50 5.20 -16.73 -2.80
C VAL A 50 5.77 -16.02 -4.01
N ASN A 51 7.00 -15.53 -3.89
CA ASN A 51 7.63 -14.75 -4.95
C ASN A 51 8.05 -15.64 -6.11
N VAL A 52 7.84 -15.12 -7.31
CA VAL A 52 8.40 -15.66 -8.54
C VAL A 52 8.76 -14.50 -9.48
N SER A 53 9.98 -14.53 -10.03
CA SER A 53 10.47 -13.44 -10.90
C SER A 53 10.93 -14.01 -12.24
N PHE A 54 10.67 -13.28 -13.31
CA PHE A 54 11.18 -13.64 -14.65
C PHE A 54 12.71 -13.54 -14.71
N THR A 55 13.29 -12.64 -13.93
CA THR A 55 14.73 -12.33 -13.89
C THR A 55 15.23 -12.20 -12.46
N ASP A 56 16.53 -12.36 -12.25
CA ASP A 56 17.23 -12.02 -11.01
C ASP A 56 17.96 -10.66 -11.08
N LEU A 57 17.67 -9.85 -12.11
CA LEU A 57 18.13 -8.46 -12.17
C LEU A 57 17.66 -7.67 -10.94
N PRO A 58 18.42 -6.64 -10.51
CA PRO A 58 18.03 -5.83 -9.36
C PRO A 58 16.62 -5.27 -9.46
N ILE A 59 15.83 -5.43 -8.41
CA ILE A 59 14.54 -4.75 -8.31
C ILE A 59 14.69 -3.28 -7.92
N ASN A 60 15.74 -2.93 -7.19
CA ASN A 60 16.07 -1.54 -6.86
C ASN A 60 17.24 -1.07 -7.72
N ASN A 61 16.94 -0.20 -8.68
CA ASN A 61 17.91 0.26 -9.67
C ASN A 61 18.95 1.26 -9.11
N THR A 62 18.73 1.79 -7.92
CA THR A 62 19.69 2.70 -7.26
C THR A 62 20.69 1.92 -6.41
N THR A 63 20.20 0.95 -5.65
CA THR A 63 21.02 0.18 -4.71
C THR A 63 21.58 -1.12 -5.27
N GLY A 64 21.05 -1.60 -6.39
CA GLY A 64 21.40 -2.92 -6.94
C GLY A 64 20.79 -4.10 -6.17
N PHE A 65 19.88 -3.83 -5.24
CA PHE A 65 19.22 -4.89 -4.47
C PHE A 65 18.35 -5.80 -5.35
N THR A 66 18.55 -7.13 -5.22
CA THR A 66 17.63 -8.16 -5.70
C THR A 66 17.41 -9.22 -4.63
N PRO A 67 16.16 -9.55 -4.29
CA PRO A 67 15.86 -10.65 -3.37
C PRO A 67 15.97 -12.01 -4.05
N PHE A 68 15.85 -12.06 -5.37
CA PHE A 68 15.80 -13.30 -6.14
C PHE A 68 17.18 -13.91 -6.32
N VAL A 69 17.28 -15.21 -6.10
CA VAL A 69 18.52 -15.99 -6.32
C VAL A 69 18.64 -16.47 -7.77
N SER A 70 17.50 -16.58 -8.46
CA SER A 70 17.41 -16.95 -9.89
C SER A 70 16.17 -16.31 -10.48
N GLY A 71 16.17 -16.10 -11.79
CA GLY A 71 15.01 -15.73 -12.59
C GLY A 71 14.52 -16.93 -13.39
N VAL A 72 13.21 -17.08 -13.52
CA VAL A 72 12.59 -18.21 -14.24
C VAL A 72 13.05 -18.29 -15.69
N PHE A 73 13.25 -17.15 -16.36
CA PHE A 73 13.56 -17.09 -17.79
C PHE A 73 14.99 -16.62 -18.11
N GLU A 74 15.92 -16.77 -17.16
CA GLU A 74 17.34 -16.43 -17.39
C GLU A 74 18.11 -17.52 -18.17
N THR A 75 17.51 -18.69 -18.32
CA THR A 75 18.05 -19.84 -19.06
C THR A 75 17.18 -20.20 -20.25
N GLU A 76 17.69 -20.98 -21.21
CA GLU A 76 16.93 -21.41 -22.40
C GLU A 76 15.68 -22.23 -22.05
N VAL A 77 15.77 -23.03 -20.99
CA VAL A 77 14.64 -23.76 -20.44
C VAL A 77 14.22 -23.07 -19.16
N PRO A 78 12.93 -22.67 -19.01
CA PRO A 78 12.47 -22.00 -17.81
C PRO A 78 12.73 -22.82 -16.54
N ASP A 79 13.30 -22.19 -15.51
CA ASP A 79 13.59 -22.80 -14.22
C ASP A 79 12.57 -22.36 -13.14
N TYR A 80 11.66 -23.25 -12.81
CA TYR A 80 10.63 -23.02 -11.78
C TYR A 80 11.00 -23.61 -10.41
N ALA A 81 12.18 -24.25 -10.28
CA ALA A 81 12.50 -25.10 -9.14
C ALA A 81 12.40 -24.38 -7.78
N ALA A 82 12.86 -23.13 -7.69
CA ALA A 82 12.81 -22.37 -6.44
C ALA A 82 11.37 -22.08 -6.00
N PHE A 83 10.53 -21.61 -6.92
CA PHE A 83 9.11 -21.34 -6.67
C PHE A 83 8.35 -22.62 -6.28
N ASP A 84 8.51 -23.68 -7.08
CA ASP A 84 7.88 -24.97 -6.84
C ASP A 84 8.25 -25.56 -5.47
N ALA A 85 9.53 -25.47 -5.09
CA ALA A 85 10.02 -25.96 -3.81
C ALA A 85 9.36 -25.23 -2.63
N THR A 86 9.28 -23.91 -2.69
CA THR A 86 8.64 -23.10 -1.64
C THR A 86 7.14 -23.41 -1.52
N VAL A 87 6.43 -23.51 -2.64
CA VAL A 87 5.00 -23.88 -2.62
C VAL A 87 4.80 -25.28 -1.99
N ARG A 88 5.59 -26.27 -2.41
CA ARG A 88 5.49 -27.62 -1.85
C ARG A 88 5.88 -27.69 -0.38
N GLN A 89 6.86 -26.88 0.06
CA GLN A 89 7.20 -26.77 1.48
C GLN A 89 6.01 -26.26 2.31
N ILE A 90 5.35 -25.18 1.87
CA ILE A 90 4.16 -24.64 2.54
C ILE A 90 3.04 -25.69 2.58
N LEU A 91 2.77 -26.37 1.47
CA LEU A 91 1.70 -27.36 1.40
C LEU A 91 2.01 -28.66 2.16
N ALA A 92 3.29 -29.00 2.33
CA ALA A 92 3.68 -30.10 3.23
C ALA A 92 3.37 -29.78 4.70
N LEU A 93 3.50 -28.51 5.10
CA LEU A 93 3.16 -28.03 6.46
C LEU A 93 1.65 -27.80 6.64
N CYS A 94 0.97 -27.30 5.60
CA CYS A 94 -0.45 -26.93 5.62
C CYS A 94 -1.09 -27.32 4.27
N PRO A 95 -1.61 -28.55 4.12
CA PRO A 95 -2.17 -29.03 2.84
C PRO A 95 -3.39 -28.24 2.33
N ASP A 96 -4.05 -27.49 3.22
CA ASP A 96 -5.19 -26.64 2.90
C ASP A 96 -4.82 -25.14 2.82
N ALA A 97 -3.54 -24.80 2.75
CA ALA A 97 -3.09 -23.43 2.52
C ALA A 97 -3.54 -22.89 1.15
N PHE A 98 -3.68 -21.58 1.07
CA PHE A 98 -3.99 -20.83 -0.13
C PHE A 98 -2.72 -20.10 -0.60
N ILE A 99 -2.32 -20.34 -1.82
CA ILE A 99 -1.10 -19.78 -2.42
C ILE A 99 -1.46 -18.66 -3.38
N PHE A 100 -0.73 -17.57 -3.27
CA PHE A 100 -0.80 -16.39 -4.13
C PHE A 100 0.58 -16.17 -4.77
N PRO A 101 0.84 -16.63 -6.02
CA PRO A 101 2.06 -16.28 -6.73
C PRO A 101 2.19 -14.75 -6.83
N ARG A 102 3.30 -14.22 -6.30
CA ARG A 102 3.70 -12.81 -6.40
C ARG A 102 4.69 -12.68 -7.53
N ILE A 103 4.20 -12.27 -8.69
CA ILE A 103 4.90 -12.36 -9.98
C ILE A 103 5.57 -11.02 -10.30
N ASN A 104 6.88 -11.00 -10.39
CA ASN A 104 7.64 -9.88 -10.91
C ASN A 104 7.87 -10.07 -12.41
N VAL A 105 7.22 -9.23 -13.23
CA VAL A 105 7.22 -9.34 -14.70
C VAL A 105 8.40 -8.63 -15.38
N ALA A 106 9.47 -8.34 -14.65
CA ALA A 106 10.69 -7.71 -15.17
C ALA A 106 11.40 -8.60 -16.21
N MET A 107 11.86 -8.01 -17.31
CA MET A 107 12.39 -8.79 -18.45
C MET A 107 13.77 -9.40 -18.19
N PRO A 108 14.03 -10.64 -18.73
CA PRO A 108 15.32 -11.33 -18.60
C PRO A 108 16.47 -10.56 -19.25
N ARG A 109 17.72 -10.81 -18.77
CA ARG A 109 18.95 -10.19 -19.29
C ARG A 109 19.11 -10.32 -20.79
N LYS A 110 18.79 -11.49 -21.34
CA LYS A 110 18.87 -11.76 -22.77
C LYS A 110 17.95 -10.80 -23.55
N TRP A 111 16.69 -10.66 -23.13
CA TRP A 111 15.74 -9.76 -23.77
C TRP A 111 16.23 -8.29 -23.73
N VAL A 112 16.71 -7.84 -22.56
CA VAL A 112 17.25 -6.49 -22.38
C VAL A 112 18.44 -6.23 -23.32
N ALA A 113 19.31 -7.22 -23.51
CA ALA A 113 20.48 -7.11 -24.40
C ALA A 113 20.09 -7.11 -25.90
N GLU A 114 19.08 -7.90 -26.26
CA GLU A 114 18.60 -8.02 -27.65
C GLU A 114 17.74 -6.84 -28.11
N HIS A 115 17.13 -6.10 -27.15
CA HIS A 115 16.20 -5.00 -27.45
C HIS A 115 16.62 -3.66 -26.81
N PRO A 116 17.83 -3.13 -27.07
CA PRO A 116 18.34 -1.94 -26.42
C PRO A 116 17.48 -0.68 -26.64
N TYR A 117 16.75 -0.58 -27.76
CA TYR A 117 15.83 0.52 -28.04
C TYR A 117 14.60 0.51 -27.14
N GLU A 118 14.17 -0.67 -26.67
CA GLU A 118 13.01 -0.89 -25.81
C GLU A 118 13.33 -0.71 -24.31
N THR A 119 14.52 -0.21 -24.00
CA THR A 119 15.03 -0.10 -22.62
C THR A 119 15.26 1.35 -22.20
N VAL A 120 15.41 1.52 -20.88
CA VAL A 120 15.92 2.74 -20.26
C VAL A 120 17.21 2.43 -19.51
N ALA A 121 18.13 3.38 -19.49
CA ALA A 121 19.38 3.27 -18.74
C ALA A 121 19.14 3.57 -17.25
N THR A 122 19.70 2.74 -16.39
CA THR A 122 19.67 2.92 -14.93
C THR A 122 21.08 2.83 -14.34
N PRO A 123 21.30 3.25 -13.10
CA PRO A 123 22.62 3.09 -12.45
C PRO A 123 23.11 1.63 -12.38
N THR A 124 22.22 0.67 -12.41
CA THR A 124 22.54 -0.77 -12.29
C THR A 124 22.46 -1.52 -13.63
N GLY A 125 22.32 -0.82 -14.74
CA GLY A 125 22.21 -1.39 -16.09
C GLY A 125 20.88 -1.05 -16.77
N ASN A 126 20.74 -1.48 -18.02
CA ASN A 126 19.51 -1.24 -18.75
C ASN A 126 18.36 -2.10 -18.24
N ARG A 127 17.15 -1.55 -18.30
CA ARG A 127 15.92 -2.23 -17.92
C ARG A 127 14.83 -1.93 -18.95
N GLU A 128 13.85 -2.81 -19.04
CA GLU A 128 12.66 -2.64 -19.85
C GLU A 128 11.98 -1.29 -19.60
N SER A 129 11.54 -0.62 -20.66
CA SER A 129 10.75 0.62 -20.55
C SER A 129 9.26 0.30 -20.47
N MET A 130 8.54 0.93 -19.55
CA MET A 130 7.07 0.80 -19.48
C MET A 130 6.37 1.36 -20.74
N CYS A 131 7.04 2.21 -21.53
CA CYS A 131 6.53 2.69 -22.81
C CYS A 131 6.59 1.64 -23.94
N SER A 132 7.37 0.56 -23.75
CA SER A 132 7.61 -0.43 -24.79
C SER A 132 6.36 -1.30 -25.03
N ASP A 133 5.88 -1.29 -26.27
CA ASP A 133 4.83 -2.22 -26.70
C ASP A 133 5.37 -3.66 -26.76
N LEU A 134 6.65 -3.82 -27.12
CA LEU A 134 7.31 -5.12 -27.18
C LEU A 134 7.46 -5.73 -25.78
N PHE A 135 7.82 -4.91 -24.77
CA PHE A 135 7.82 -5.37 -23.38
C PHE A 135 6.45 -5.91 -22.95
N ARG A 136 5.38 -5.17 -23.27
CA ARG A 136 4.02 -5.63 -22.93
C ARG A 136 3.66 -6.93 -23.65
N LEU A 137 4.05 -7.07 -24.92
CA LEU A 137 3.76 -8.27 -25.71
C LEU A 137 4.55 -9.48 -25.20
N ASP A 138 5.87 -9.36 -25.17
CA ASP A 138 6.77 -10.47 -24.79
C ASP A 138 6.64 -10.84 -23.32
N GLY A 139 6.52 -9.83 -22.44
CA GLY A 139 6.26 -10.05 -21.02
C GLY A 139 4.94 -10.78 -20.77
N ALA A 140 3.89 -10.50 -21.56
CA ALA A 140 2.64 -11.25 -21.47
C ALA A 140 2.79 -12.70 -21.95
N MET A 141 3.63 -12.99 -22.94
CA MET A 141 3.94 -14.37 -23.35
C MET A 141 4.70 -15.13 -22.26
N LEU A 142 5.69 -14.49 -21.61
CA LEU A 142 6.39 -15.10 -20.48
C LEU A 142 5.43 -15.33 -19.29
N LEU A 143 4.52 -14.39 -19.02
CA LEU A 143 3.48 -14.54 -18.02
C LEU A 143 2.56 -15.72 -18.31
N GLN A 144 2.15 -15.90 -19.57
CA GLN A 144 1.37 -17.06 -20.01
C GLN A 144 2.10 -18.37 -19.72
N THR A 145 3.37 -18.46 -20.11
CA THR A 145 4.21 -19.64 -19.90
C THR A 145 4.32 -20.00 -18.41
N LEU A 146 4.52 -19.01 -17.53
CA LEU A 146 4.55 -19.22 -16.08
C LEU A 146 3.19 -19.71 -15.56
N VAL A 147 2.10 -19.09 -16.00
CA VAL A 147 0.74 -19.46 -15.57
C VAL A 147 0.38 -20.88 -16.05
N GLU A 148 0.78 -21.28 -17.25
CA GLU A 148 0.59 -22.65 -17.78
C GLU A 148 1.36 -23.68 -16.94
N HIS A 149 2.61 -23.37 -16.53
CA HIS A 149 3.36 -24.20 -15.59
C HIS A 149 2.61 -24.36 -14.26
N ILE A 150 2.20 -23.25 -13.64
CA ILE A 150 1.48 -23.25 -12.36
C ILE A 150 0.18 -24.09 -12.48
N ARG A 151 -0.59 -23.88 -13.56
CA ARG A 151 -1.87 -24.58 -13.77
C ARG A 151 -1.71 -26.09 -14.08
N SER A 152 -0.56 -26.51 -14.56
CA SER A 152 -0.24 -27.93 -14.81
C SER A 152 0.47 -28.65 -13.64
N SER A 153 0.81 -27.90 -12.58
CA SER A 153 1.48 -28.45 -11.40
C SER A 153 0.56 -29.27 -10.50
N ASP A 154 1.17 -30.10 -9.64
CA ASP A 154 0.49 -30.88 -8.61
C ASP A 154 -0.20 -30.02 -7.55
N TYR A 155 0.24 -28.77 -7.38
CA TYR A 155 -0.31 -27.78 -6.44
C TYR A 155 -1.30 -26.78 -7.07
N ALA A 156 -1.62 -26.88 -8.36
CA ALA A 156 -2.54 -25.95 -9.06
C ALA A 156 -3.88 -25.77 -8.34
N HIS A 157 -4.35 -26.81 -7.67
CA HIS A 157 -5.60 -26.83 -6.91
C HIS A 157 -5.55 -25.99 -5.63
N ARG A 158 -4.39 -25.41 -5.26
CA ARG A 158 -4.21 -24.57 -4.08
C ARG A 158 -3.94 -23.10 -4.42
N ILE A 159 -3.90 -22.73 -5.70
CA ILE A 159 -3.73 -21.34 -6.14
C ILE A 159 -5.06 -20.62 -5.98
N ALA A 160 -5.08 -19.60 -5.11
CA ALA A 160 -6.29 -18.85 -4.77
C ALA A 160 -6.36 -17.45 -5.41
N GLY A 161 -5.25 -16.94 -5.91
CA GLY A 161 -5.15 -15.65 -6.58
C GLY A 161 -3.74 -15.37 -7.01
N TYR A 162 -3.50 -14.21 -7.59
CA TYR A 162 -2.20 -13.77 -8.09
C TYR A 162 -1.96 -12.31 -7.75
N GLN A 163 -0.69 -11.93 -7.57
CA GLN A 163 -0.27 -10.53 -7.45
C GLN A 163 0.77 -10.22 -8.51
N LEU A 164 0.55 -9.13 -9.26
CA LEU A 164 1.48 -8.63 -10.27
C LEU A 164 2.34 -7.51 -9.69
N CYS A 165 3.63 -7.62 -9.92
CA CYS A 165 4.67 -6.67 -9.56
C CYS A 165 5.53 -6.35 -10.79
N GLY A 166 6.13 -5.17 -10.83
CA GLY A 166 7.00 -4.75 -11.93
C GLY A 166 7.63 -3.39 -11.67
N GLY A 167 8.46 -2.93 -12.58
CA GLY A 167 9.17 -1.67 -12.42
C GLY A 167 10.19 -1.69 -11.28
N THR A 168 10.76 -0.52 -10.94
CA THR A 168 11.71 -0.46 -9.84
C THR A 168 10.99 -0.70 -8.51
N THR A 169 11.66 -1.36 -7.58
CA THR A 169 11.16 -1.83 -6.27
C THR A 169 9.93 -2.73 -6.32
N GLN A 170 9.54 -3.21 -7.52
CA GLN A 170 8.35 -4.03 -7.78
C GLN A 170 7.00 -3.29 -7.68
N GLU A 171 7.01 -1.99 -7.53
CA GLU A 171 5.87 -1.12 -7.24
C GLU A 171 5.33 -0.40 -8.47
N TRP A 172 5.71 -0.87 -9.67
CA TRP A 172 5.37 -0.28 -10.96
C TRP A 172 5.85 1.16 -11.15
N MET A 173 6.89 1.55 -10.40
CA MET A 173 7.60 2.80 -10.67
C MET A 173 8.45 2.67 -11.93
N HIS A 174 8.56 3.75 -12.69
CA HIS A 174 9.50 3.79 -13.80
C HIS A 174 10.94 3.50 -13.34
N HIS A 175 11.71 2.85 -14.21
CA HIS A 175 13.10 2.49 -13.90
C HIS A 175 14.05 3.68 -13.96
N ASP A 176 13.77 4.70 -14.78
CA ASP A 176 14.54 5.96 -14.83
C ASP A 176 13.92 6.99 -13.88
N LEU A 177 14.75 7.75 -13.18
CA LEU A 177 14.33 8.87 -12.30
C LEU A 177 13.53 9.97 -13.04
N PHE A 178 13.63 10.01 -14.35
CA PHE A 178 12.88 10.90 -15.22
C PHE A 178 11.74 10.18 -15.99
N GLY A 179 11.23 9.11 -15.44
CA GLY A 179 10.16 8.34 -16.07
C GLY A 179 10.66 7.41 -17.17
N SER A 180 10.10 7.49 -18.36
CA SER A 180 10.57 6.74 -19.55
C SER A 180 11.44 7.59 -20.46
N PHE A 181 12.48 8.22 -19.91
CA PHE A 181 13.31 9.19 -20.63
C PHE A 181 14.35 8.51 -21.53
N SER A 182 13.90 7.99 -22.66
CA SER A 182 14.70 7.39 -23.72
C SER A 182 14.21 7.91 -25.09
N ASP A 183 14.94 7.63 -26.17
CA ASP A 183 14.52 8.04 -27.50
C ASP A 183 13.12 7.51 -27.84
N MET A 184 12.87 6.23 -27.56
CA MET A 184 11.55 5.60 -27.70
C MET A 184 10.50 6.26 -26.81
N GLY A 185 10.82 6.49 -25.53
CA GLY A 185 9.92 7.15 -24.59
C GLY A 185 9.53 8.57 -25.04
N LEU A 186 10.48 9.36 -25.53
CA LEU A 186 10.22 10.70 -26.07
C LEU A 186 9.41 10.66 -27.38
N GLU A 187 9.61 9.66 -28.24
CA GLU A 187 8.77 9.45 -29.42
C GLU A 187 7.33 9.10 -29.02
N LYS A 188 7.15 8.17 -28.09
CA LYS A 188 5.82 7.82 -27.54
C LYS A 188 5.13 9.02 -26.88
N PHE A 189 5.89 9.86 -26.18
CA PHE A 189 5.37 11.10 -25.62
C PHE A 189 4.87 12.07 -26.69
N ARG A 190 5.61 12.25 -27.80
CA ARG A 190 5.12 13.08 -28.92
C ARG A 190 3.79 12.58 -29.47
N LEU A 191 3.68 11.26 -29.68
CA LEU A 191 2.44 10.64 -30.15
C LEU A 191 1.30 10.84 -29.15
N TYR A 192 1.57 10.67 -27.88
CA TYR A 192 0.61 10.92 -26.81
C TYR A 192 0.07 12.36 -26.82
N VAL A 193 0.97 13.35 -26.94
CA VAL A 193 0.55 14.76 -26.98
C VAL A 193 -0.24 15.08 -28.25
N GLN A 194 0.16 14.53 -29.40
CA GLN A 194 -0.58 14.69 -30.66
C GLN A 194 -2.02 14.13 -30.51
N GLN A 195 -2.16 12.93 -29.99
CA GLN A 195 -3.45 12.26 -29.86
C GLN A 195 -4.36 12.94 -28.83
N LYS A 196 -3.81 13.31 -27.67
CA LYS A 196 -4.59 13.80 -26.54
C LYS A 196 -4.89 15.29 -26.60
N TYR A 197 -3.97 16.09 -27.15
CA TYR A 197 -4.06 17.56 -27.14
C TYR A 197 -4.11 18.19 -28.55
N GLY A 198 -4.06 17.39 -29.60
CA GLY A 198 -4.13 17.87 -30.99
C GLY A 198 -2.92 18.72 -31.44
N ASN A 199 -1.79 18.65 -30.72
CA ASN A 199 -0.58 19.40 -31.07
C ASN A 199 0.28 18.63 -32.08
N GLU A 200 0.38 19.11 -33.32
CA GLU A 200 1.12 18.44 -34.39
C GLU A 200 2.65 18.45 -34.18
N HIS A 201 3.18 19.45 -33.44
CA HIS A 201 4.62 19.62 -33.21
C HIS A 201 4.90 19.83 -31.71
N PRO A 202 4.66 18.80 -30.86
CA PRO A 202 4.84 18.98 -29.44
C PRO A 202 6.31 19.13 -29.06
N ALA A 203 6.58 20.09 -28.17
CA ALA A 203 7.87 20.18 -27.53
C ALA A 203 8.08 18.92 -26.66
N VAL A 204 9.32 18.44 -26.59
CA VAL A 204 9.73 17.38 -25.67
C VAL A 204 10.58 17.97 -24.56
N PRO A 205 10.45 17.47 -23.31
CA PRO A 205 11.28 17.95 -22.22
C PRO A 205 12.74 17.53 -22.43
N THR A 206 13.63 18.30 -21.84
CA THR A 206 15.04 17.93 -21.64
C THR A 206 15.25 17.59 -20.17
N ARG A 207 16.36 16.91 -19.82
CA ARG A 207 16.68 16.65 -18.40
C ARG A 207 16.80 17.93 -17.58
N ALA A 208 17.15 19.06 -18.21
CA ALA A 208 17.24 20.36 -17.55
C ALA A 208 15.86 20.93 -17.15
N ASP A 209 14.80 20.51 -17.81
CA ASP A 209 13.43 20.96 -17.52
C ASP A 209 12.85 20.33 -16.23
N PHE A 210 13.45 19.24 -15.73
CA PHE A 210 13.00 18.55 -14.52
C PHE A 210 13.63 19.08 -13.22
N LYS A 211 14.12 20.31 -13.23
CA LYS A 211 14.64 20.96 -12.02
C LYS A 211 13.51 21.29 -11.04
N ASP A 212 13.88 21.32 -9.76
CA ASP A 212 12.96 21.74 -8.70
C ASP A 212 12.41 23.15 -8.99
N GLY A 213 11.13 23.33 -8.67
CA GLY A 213 10.40 24.57 -8.93
C GLY A 213 9.91 24.76 -10.37
N THR A 214 10.21 23.84 -11.28
CA THR A 214 9.71 23.91 -12.66
C THR A 214 8.23 23.50 -12.69
N ASN A 215 7.43 24.35 -13.33
CA ASN A 215 6.05 24.06 -13.66
C ASN A 215 5.74 24.65 -15.02
N ASN A 216 5.89 23.84 -16.07
CA ASN A 216 5.53 24.23 -17.43
C ASN A 216 4.68 23.12 -18.07
N GLU A 217 3.94 23.49 -19.08
CA GLU A 217 2.98 22.60 -19.75
C GLU A 217 3.64 21.32 -20.31
N THR A 218 4.86 21.40 -20.83
CA THR A 218 5.59 20.25 -21.37
C THR A 218 5.93 19.24 -20.28
N VAL A 219 6.45 19.70 -19.14
CA VAL A 219 6.81 18.85 -18.00
C VAL A 219 5.55 18.23 -17.37
N SER A 220 4.49 19.03 -17.20
CA SER A 220 3.19 18.55 -16.68
C SER A 220 2.58 17.47 -17.59
N ARG A 221 2.57 17.70 -18.92
CA ARG A 221 2.10 16.70 -19.89
C ARG A 221 2.95 15.44 -19.92
N TYR A 222 4.27 15.59 -19.73
CA TYR A 222 5.16 14.45 -19.65
C TYR A 222 4.93 13.63 -18.37
N GLY A 223 4.68 14.29 -17.25
CA GLY A 223 4.27 13.62 -16.00
C GLY A 223 2.96 12.83 -16.18
N ALA A 224 1.96 13.43 -16.82
CA ALA A 224 0.71 12.74 -17.14
C ALA A 224 0.95 11.50 -18.02
N PHE A 225 1.82 11.64 -19.04
CA PHE A 225 2.24 10.52 -19.88
C PHE A 225 2.91 9.40 -19.07
N CYS A 226 3.82 9.71 -18.14
CA CYS A 226 4.45 8.72 -17.28
C CYS A 226 3.41 7.96 -16.43
N CYS A 227 2.48 8.67 -15.81
CA CYS A 227 1.45 8.05 -14.97
C CYS A 227 0.48 7.17 -15.78
N GLU A 228 0.00 7.67 -16.94
CA GLU A 228 -0.88 6.90 -17.81
C GLU A 228 -0.19 5.68 -18.42
N THR A 229 1.10 5.80 -18.76
CA THR A 229 1.91 4.68 -19.29
C THR A 229 2.08 3.59 -18.25
N ALA A 230 2.44 3.93 -17.02
CA ALA A 230 2.57 2.96 -15.94
C ALA A 230 1.22 2.27 -15.68
N ALA A 231 0.13 3.03 -15.51
CA ALA A 231 -1.19 2.48 -15.26
C ALA A 231 -1.68 1.59 -16.42
N THR A 232 -1.47 1.99 -17.66
CA THR A 232 -1.82 1.19 -18.85
C THR A 232 -1.05 -0.12 -18.89
N THR A 233 0.24 -0.10 -18.54
CA THR A 233 1.08 -1.30 -18.49
C THR A 233 0.62 -2.26 -17.40
N VAL A 234 0.33 -1.77 -16.20
CA VAL A 234 -0.26 -2.56 -15.10
C VAL A 234 -1.56 -3.21 -15.56
N CYS A 235 -2.46 -2.43 -16.14
CA CYS A 235 -3.76 -2.90 -16.61
C CYS A 235 -3.62 -3.94 -17.74
N HIS A 236 -2.63 -3.79 -18.63
CA HIS A 236 -2.34 -4.76 -19.68
C HIS A 236 -2.00 -6.13 -19.10
N PHE A 237 -1.04 -6.19 -18.17
CA PHE A 237 -0.66 -7.46 -17.53
C PHE A 237 -1.79 -8.05 -16.68
N ALA A 238 -2.55 -7.22 -15.96
CA ALA A 238 -3.71 -7.70 -15.19
C ALA A 238 -4.79 -8.30 -16.11
N LYS A 239 -5.09 -7.65 -17.24
CA LYS A 239 -6.01 -8.17 -18.26
C LYS A 239 -5.53 -9.50 -18.82
N LYS A 240 -4.24 -9.58 -19.23
CA LYS A 240 -3.66 -10.82 -19.77
C LYS A 240 -3.68 -11.97 -18.75
N LEU A 241 -3.35 -11.67 -17.50
CA LEU A 241 -3.44 -12.69 -16.45
C LEU A 241 -4.88 -13.18 -16.26
N LYS A 242 -5.86 -12.28 -16.23
CA LYS A 242 -7.29 -12.66 -16.15
C LYS A 242 -7.73 -13.54 -17.32
N GLU A 243 -7.24 -13.26 -18.53
CA GLU A 243 -7.47 -14.11 -19.73
C GLU A 243 -6.88 -15.51 -19.52
N TYR A 244 -5.61 -15.62 -19.08
CA TYR A 244 -4.89 -16.89 -18.89
C TYR A 244 -5.47 -17.77 -17.78
N ILE A 245 -6.01 -17.16 -16.73
CA ILE A 245 -6.68 -17.87 -15.63
C ILE A 245 -8.20 -18.00 -15.82
N CYS A 246 -8.74 -17.66 -16.99
CA CYS A 246 -10.18 -17.74 -17.32
C CYS A 246 -11.07 -16.96 -16.33
N ASN A 247 -10.59 -15.87 -15.74
CA ASN A 247 -11.26 -15.09 -14.68
C ASN A 247 -11.67 -15.92 -13.44
N GLU A 248 -11.02 -17.04 -13.17
CA GLU A 248 -11.40 -17.91 -12.05
C GLU A 248 -10.85 -17.45 -10.70
N GLN A 249 -9.72 -16.72 -10.68
CA GLN A 249 -9.09 -16.24 -9.45
C GLN A 249 -8.97 -14.71 -9.42
N ILE A 250 -8.79 -14.18 -8.21
CA ILE A 250 -8.51 -12.76 -8.01
C ILE A 250 -7.10 -12.40 -8.48
N VAL A 251 -6.98 -11.18 -9.01
CA VAL A 251 -5.72 -10.58 -9.45
C VAL A 251 -5.51 -9.27 -8.70
N GLY A 252 -4.39 -9.17 -8.01
CA GLY A 252 -3.95 -7.93 -7.39
C GLY A 252 -2.73 -7.34 -8.06
N VAL A 253 -2.45 -6.09 -7.71
CA VAL A 253 -1.28 -5.35 -8.17
C VAL A 253 -0.58 -4.70 -6.99
N PHE A 254 0.76 -4.70 -7.03
CA PHE A 254 1.55 -4.00 -6.04
C PHE A 254 1.71 -2.53 -6.46
N TYR A 255 0.62 -1.76 -6.31
CA TYR A 255 0.50 -0.37 -6.73
C TYR A 255 -0.41 0.37 -5.75
N GLY A 256 -0.02 1.59 -5.35
CA GLY A 256 -0.85 2.36 -4.43
C GLY A 256 -0.03 3.33 -3.58
N TYR A 257 0.62 4.30 -4.22
CA TYR A 257 1.53 5.22 -3.54
C TYR A 257 1.19 6.69 -3.79
N HIS A 258 0.07 6.98 -4.44
CA HIS A 258 -0.29 8.32 -4.89
C HIS A 258 -0.53 9.32 -3.75
N ALA A 259 -0.79 8.84 -2.54
CA ALA A 259 -0.92 9.67 -1.35
C ALA A 259 0.40 9.78 -0.55
N PHE A 260 1.49 9.22 -1.04
CA PHE A 260 2.79 9.21 -0.37
C PHE A 260 3.94 9.68 -1.28
N VAL A 261 4.02 9.15 -2.51
CA VAL A 261 5.04 9.54 -3.48
C VAL A 261 4.67 10.89 -4.09
N ASN A 262 5.60 11.83 -4.03
CA ASN A 262 5.36 13.21 -4.42
C ASN A 262 5.80 13.54 -5.85
N ASP A 263 6.56 12.64 -6.49
CA ASP A 263 7.07 12.84 -7.85
C ASP A 263 6.26 12.03 -8.87
N TYR A 264 5.49 12.72 -9.69
CA TYR A 264 4.66 12.12 -10.73
C TYR A 264 5.46 11.43 -11.85
N LEU A 265 6.77 11.72 -12.01
CA LEU A 265 7.62 11.03 -12.98
C LEU A 265 7.81 9.55 -12.66
N TRP A 266 7.60 9.15 -11.43
CA TRP A 266 7.66 7.74 -11.06
C TRP A 266 6.47 6.92 -11.56
N GLY A 267 5.40 7.58 -12.04
CA GLY A 267 4.26 6.90 -12.66
C GLY A 267 3.19 6.40 -11.69
N LEU A 268 3.21 6.84 -10.43
CA LEU A 268 2.33 6.31 -9.37
C LEU A 268 1.02 7.11 -9.17
N HIS A 269 0.78 8.15 -9.97
CA HIS A 269 -0.45 8.94 -9.96
C HIS A 269 -1.41 8.53 -11.10
N GLY A 270 -1.62 7.23 -11.25
CA GLY A 270 -2.58 6.63 -12.17
C GLY A 270 -3.58 5.73 -11.44
N MET A 271 -3.77 5.95 -10.13
CA MET A 271 -4.59 5.10 -9.28
C MET A 271 -6.06 5.12 -9.72
N ARG A 272 -6.58 6.28 -10.13
CA ARG A 272 -7.97 6.40 -10.61
C ARG A 272 -8.24 5.47 -11.78
N PHE A 273 -7.35 5.44 -12.76
CA PHE A 273 -7.47 4.55 -13.91
C PHE A 273 -7.50 3.07 -13.51
N LEU A 274 -6.67 2.69 -12.54
CA LEU A 274 -6.57 1.31 -12.08
C LEU A 274 -7.75 0.88 -11.18
N ILE A 275 -8.28 1.79 -10.36
CA ILE A 275 -9.47 1.51 -9.54
C ILE A 275 -10.67 1.17 -10.44
N ASP A 276 -10.82 1.83 -11.56
CA ASP A 276 -11.92 1.58 -12.51
C ASP A 276 -11.69 0.31 -13.37
N SER A 277 -10.50 -0.27 -13.36
CA SER A 277 -10.18 -1.46 -14.16
C SER A 277 -10.95 -2.69 -13.67
N PRO A 278 -11.64 -3.43 -14.56
CA PRO A 278 -12.33 -4.67 -14.19
C PRO A 278 -11.38 -5.87 -14.00
N TYR A 279 -10.08 -5.69 -14.27
CA TYR A 279 -9.08 -6.76 -14.25
C TYR A 279 -8.29 -6.83 -12.95
N ILE A 280 -8.48 -5.85 -12.04
CA ILE A 280 -7.78 -5.76 -10.77
C ILE A 280 -8.79 -5.90 -9.65
N ASP A 281 -8.58 -6.84 -8.73
CA ASP A 281 -9.46 -7.13 -7.61
C ASP A 281 -8.94 -6.56 -6.30
N PHE A 282 -7.62 -6.42 -6.15
CA PHE A 282 -7.00 -5.82 -4.96
C PHE A 282 -5.74 -5.02 -5.27
N PHE A 283 -5.46 -4.07 -4.38
CA PHE A 283 -4.26 -3.24 -4.40
C PHE A 283 -3.43 -3.49 -3.14
N SER A 284 -2.12 -3.44 -3.30
CA SER A 284 -1.19 -3.58 -2.19
C SER A 284 -0.16 -2.46 -2.19
N SER A 285 0.10 -1.91 -1.01
CA SER A 285 1.23 -1.03 -0.71
C SER A 285 1.57 -1.15 0.76
N PRO A 286 2.77 -0.74 1.21
CA PRO A 286 3.08 -0.70 2.63
C PRO A 286 2.32 0.41 3.36
N CYS A 287 2.35 0.34 4.70
CA CYS A 287 2.05 1.49 5.52
C CYS A 287 3.09 2.60 5.26
N ALA A 288 2.68 3.86 5.36
CA ALA A 288 3.54 5.00 5.08
C ALA A 288 4.84 5.00 5.90
N TYR A 289 5.93 5.43 5.26
CA TYR A 289 7.26 5.53 5.88
C TYR A 289 7.53 6.89 6.52
N ASP A 290 6.51 7.74 6.65
CA ASP A 290 6.64 9.08 7.23
C ASP A 290 7.39 9.07 8.55
N CYS A 291 8.27 10.06 8.72
CA CYS A 291 9.11 10.19 9.91
C CYS A 291 9.81 8.88 10.30
N ASN A 292 10.23 8.06 9.32
CA ASN A 292 10.84 6.75 9.54
C ASN A 292 9.98 5.80 10.41
N ARG A 293 8.65 5.93 10.33
CA ARG A 293 7.70 5.19 11.18
C ARG A 293 7.98 5.36 12.68
N ASN A 294 8.31 6.56 13.12
CA ASN A 294 8.39 6.86 14.54
C ASN A 294 7.08 6.52 15.25
N PHE A 295 7.16 6.07 16.50
CA PHE A 295 5.99 5.70 17.28
C PHE A 295 5.03 6.85 17.56
N GLY A 296 5.52 8.09 17.64
CA GLY A 296 4.71 9.27 17.95
C GLY A 296 3.80 9.78 16.81
N VAL A 297 3.79 9.12 15.64
CA VAL A 297 3.01 9.53 14.46
C VAL A 297 2.13 8.41 13.94
N ASP A 298 1.12 8.76 13.16
CA ASP A 298 0.30 7.78 12.45
C ASP A 298 1.10 7.09 11.32
N TRP A 299 0.80 5.79 11.10
CA TRP A 299 1.34 5.00 10.00
C TRP A 299 0.24 4.73 8.98
N GLY A 300 -0.31 5.79 8.41
CA GLY A 300 -1.43 5.73 7.48
C GLY A 300 -1.11 4.98 6.18
N ASP A 301 -2.14 4.69 5.41
CA ASP A 301 -1.99 4.03 4.11
C ASP A 301 -1.40 5.01 3.06
N MET A 302 -0.74 4.48 2.04
CA MET A 302 -0.10 5.28 0.98
C MET A 302 -1.06 5.61 -0.17
N PHE A 303 -2.32 5.22 -0.10
CA PHE A 303 -3.34 5.46 -1.12
C PHE A 303 -4.74 5.67 -0.52
N ALA A 304 -5.67 6.15 -1.34
CA ALA A 304 -7.06 6.42 -0.94
C ALA A 304 -7.85 5.10 -0.77
N THR A 305 -7.65 4.44 0.37
CA THR A 305 -8.22 3.11 0.67
C THR A 305 -9.74 3.08 0.67
N ALA A 306 -10.38 4.18 1.07
CA ALA A 306 -11.84 4.26 1.05
C ALA A 306 -12.40 4.33 -0.38
N SER A 307 -11.69 4.98 -1.33
CA SER A 307 -12.05 4.94 -2.76
C SER A 307 -11.92 3.53 -3.33
N VAL A 308 -10.84 2.81 -3.03
CA VAL A 308 -10.66 1.42 -3.49
C VAL A 308 -11.82 0.54 -3.05
N LYS A 309 -12.22 0.63 -1.78
CA LYS A 309 -13.37 -0.12 -1.23
C LYS A 309 -14.70 0.31 -1.84
N LEU A 310 -14.90 1.61 -2.09
CA LEU A 310 -16.10 2.14 -2.74
C LEU A 310 -16.33 1.52 -4.13
N HIS A 311 -15.24 1.21 -4.83
CA HIS A 311 -15.27 0.58 -6.16
C HIS A 311 -15.23 -0.96 -6.13
N GLY A 312 -15.56 -1.55 -4.99
CA GLY A 312 -15.73 -3.00 -4.87
C GLY A 312 -14.42 -3.81 -4.80
N LYS A 313 -13.30 -3.16 -4.46
CA LYS A 313 -11.98 -3.81 -4.43
C LYS A 313 -11.44 -3.93 -3.02
N LEU A 314 -10.46 -4.81 -2.83
CA LEU A 314 -9.79 -5.04 -1.55
C LEU A 314 -8.48 -4.21 -1.48
N CYS A 315 -8.26 -3.56 -0.33
CA CYS A 315 -6.95 -3.07 0.07
C CYS A 315 -6.24 -4.18 0.85
N PHE A 316 -5.11 -4.67 0.34
CA PHE A 316 -4.33 -5.72 0.99
C PHE A 316 -2.97 -5.13 1.38
N ILE A 317 -2.91 -4.58 2.60
CA ILE A 317 -1.80 -3.74 3.04
C ILE A 317 -0.58 -4.58 3.42
N GLU A 318 0.57 -4.22 2.87
CA GLU A 318 1.87 -4.73 3.26
C GLU A 318 2.25 -4.18 4.64
N CYS A 319 2.26 -5.06 5.63
CA CYS A 319 2.72 -4.72 6.97
C CYS A 319 4.15 -5.24 7.17
N ASP A 320 5.12 -4.53 6.61
CA ASP A 320 6.55 -4.75 6.78
C ASP A 320 7.03 -4.14 8.11
N ILE A 321 6.35 -4.50 9.19
CA ILE A 321 6.58 -3.94 10.51
C ILE A 321 7.82 -4.59 11.14
N ARG A 322 8.84 -3.76 11.38
CA ARG A 322 10.09 -4.18 12.03
C ARG A 322 9.83 -4.51 13.48
N THR A 323 10.51 -5.54 13.97
CA THR A 323 10.48 -5.98 15.37
C THR A 323 11.87 -5.88 15.99
N HIS A 324 11.98 -6.17 17.27
CA HIS A 324 13.27 -6.24 17.97
C HIS A 324 14.21 -7.33 17.41
N LEU A 325 13.68 -8.24 16.59
CA LEU A 325 14.43 -9.29 15.90
C LEU A 325 14.96 -8.86 14.53
N THR A 326 14.58 -7.67 14.05
CA THR A 326 15.01 -7.20 12.73
C THR A 326 16.51 -6.96 12.70
N ARG A 327 17.17 -7.67 11.78
CA ARG A 327 18.62 -7.57 11.52
C ARG A 327 18.88 -6.78 10.25
N ARG A 328 20.12 -6.39 10.02
CA ARG A 328 20.54 -5.83 8.74
C ARG A 328 20.36 -6.87 7.63
N MET A 329 20.05 -6.42 6.44
CA MET A 329 19.84 -7.30 5.28
C MET A 329 21.07 -8.16 4.96
N GLN A 330 22.27 -7.57 5.03
CA GLN A 330 23.51 -8.31 4.79
C GLN A 330 23.80 -9.38 5.84
N ASP A 331 23.31 -9.24 7.06
CA ASP A 331 23.44 -10.28 8.10
C ASP A 331 22.47 -11.45 7.84
N ALA A 332 21.38 -11.20 7.11
CA ALA A 332 20.43 -12.24 6.72
C ALA A 332 20.95 -13.12 5.56
N ARG A 333 21.76 -12.53 4.65
CA ARG A 333 22.45 -13.25 3.56
C ARG A 333 23.93 -12.84 3.51
N PRO A 334 24.78 -13.38 4.40
CA PRO A 334 26.21 -13.04 4.44
C PRO A 334 26.90 -13.34 3.10
N GLY A 335 27.74 -12.39 2.66
CA GLY A 335 28.53 -12.51 1.43
C GLY A 335 27.78 -12.18 0.13
N ARG A 336 26.46 -11.98 0.16
CA ARG A 336 25.69 -11.57 -1.03
C ARG A 336 25.57 -10.06 -1.16
N TYR A 337 25.41 -9.34 -0.06
CA TYR A 337 25.29 -7.89 -0.02
C TYR A 337 26.49 -7.32 0.75
N THR A 338 27.27 -6.46 0.09
CA THR A 338 28.47 -5.84 0.67
C THR A 338 28.17 -4.44 1.21
N ASP A 339 27.17 -3.77 0.65
CA ASP A 339 26.82 -2.40 1.00
C ASP A 339 25.61 -2.37 1.94
N ASP A 340 25.58 -1.39 2.83
CA ASP A 340 24.50 -1.20 3.80
C ASP A 340 23.38 -0.32 3.24
N PHE A 341 22.73 -0.79 2.16
CA PHE A 341 21.69 -0.04 1.47
C PHE A 341 20.46 0.25 2.34
N TYR A 342 20.17 -0.68 3.24
CA TYR A 342 19.04 -0.61 4.18
C TYR A 342 19.62 -0.57 5.59
N GLY A 343 20.52 0.39 5.83
CA GLY A 343 21.18 0.59 7.11
C GLY A 343 20.19 0.89 8.22
N LEU A 344 20.44 0.31 9.39
CA LEU A 344 19.62 0.56 10.58
C LEU A 344 19.73 2.01 11.07
N TYR A 345 20.82 2.68 10.72
CA TYR A 345 21.12 4.07 11.09
C TYR A 345 21.59 4.87 9.88
N ASP A 346 21.22 6.13 9.84
CA ASP A 346 21.68 7.07 8.82
C ASP A 346 23.12 7.55 9.11
N ALA A 347 23.69 8.37 8.22
CA ALA A 347 25.03 8.93 8.37
C ALA A 347 25.21 9.83 9.62
N HIS A 348 24.12 10.26 10.24
CA HIS A 348 24.09 11.07 11.46
C HIS A 348 23.81 10.24 12.72
N GLY A 349 23.68 8.92 12.59
CA GLY A 349 23.38 8.00 13.69
C GLY A 349 21.91 7.96 14.11
N ASN A 350 20.99 8.54 13.33
CA ASN A 350 19.56 8.42 13.57
C ASN A 350 19.04 7.09 13.07
N LYS A 351 18.06 6.52 13.78
CA LYS A 351 17.35 5.31 13.33
C LYS A 351 16.64 5.57 12.01
N THR A 352 16.86 4.69 11.05
CA THR A 352 16.11 4.66 9.80
C THR A 352 14.82 3.86 9.98
N VAL A 353 13.97 3.82 8.94
CA VAL A 353 12.79 2.95 8.91
C VAL A 353 13.16 1.45 9.01
N TRP A 354 14.40 1.08 8.74
CA TRP A 354 14.90 -0.29 8.79
C TRP A 354 15.29 -0.76 10.19
N CYS A 355 15.38 0.17 11.15
CA CYS A 355 15.68 -0.15 12.55
C CYS A 355 14.39 -0.51 13.30
N GLY A 356 14.30 -1.73 13.79
CA GLY A 356 13.18 -2.18 14.61
C GLY A 356 13.17 -1.57 16.02
N PRO A 357 12.07 -1.80 16.77
CA PRO A 357 11.99 -1.47 18.20
C PRO A 357 13.05 -2.19 19.03
N GLU A 358 13.36 -1.67 20.22
CA GLU A 358 14.42 -2.23 21.08
C GLU A 358 13.96 -3.45 21.88
N THR A 359 12.65 -3.60 22.10
CA THR A 359 12.09 -4.64 22.97
C THR A 359 10.92 -5.37 22.31
N ALA A 360 10.63 -6.57 22.82
CA ALA A 360 9.46 -7.35 22.42
C ALA A 360 8.15 -6.60 22.69
N GLU A 361 8.07 -5.87 23.80
CA GLU A 361 6.88 -5.08 24.16
C GLU A 361 6.58 -3.97 23.16
N LEU A 362 7.61 -3.23 22.74
CA LEU A 362 7.47 -2.22 21.69
C LEU A 362 7.19 -2.84 20.33
N SER A 363 7.72 -4.03 20.05
CA SER A 363 7.38 -4.80 18.85
C SER A 363 5.92 -5.20 18.84
N LEU A 364 5.38 -5.72 19.94
CA LEU A 364 3.95 -5.98 20.11
C LEU A 364 3.13 -4.71 19.88
N SER A 365 3.57 -3.58 20.45
CA SER A 365 2.88 -2.31 20.25
C SER A 365 2.84 -1.88 18.79
N ALA A 366 3.93 -2.07 18.05
CA ALA A 366 4.03 -1.78 16.62
C ALA A 366 3.06 -2.65 15.80
N LEU A 367 3.05 -3.97 16.06
CA LEU A 367 2.12 -4.91 15.40
C LEU A 367 0.66 -4.57 15.71
N ARG A 368 0.34 -4.29 16.98
CA ARG A 368 -1.01 -3.90 17.41
C ARG A 368 -1.47 -2.59 16.78
N LYS A 369 -0.57 -1.61 16.62
CA LYS A 369 -0.85 -0.34 15.95
C LYS A 369 -1.22 -0.55 14.49
N ALA A 370 -0.38 -1.28 13.74
CA ALA A 370 -0.65 -1.61 12.33
C ALA A 370 -1.95 -2.43 12.18
N PHE A 371 -2.15 -3.44 13.04
CA PHE A 371 -3.36 -4.25 13.03
C PHE A 371 -4.62 -3.43 13.35
N ALA A 372 -4.59 -2.57 14.38
CA ALA A 372 -5.74 -1.75 14.76
C ALA A 372 -6.17 -0.84 13.62
N HIS A 373 -5.21 -0.21 12.92
CA HIS A 373 -5.50 0.63 11.76
C HIS A 373 -6.22 -0.16 10.66
N GLN A 374 -5.70 -1.32 10.28
CA GLN A 374 -6.30 -2.12 9.22
C GLN A 374 -7.63 -2.79 9.66
N LEU A 375 -7.75 -3.16 10.92
CA LEU A 375 -8.98 -3.73 11.47
C LEU A 375 -10.15 -2.73 11.39
N VAL A 376 -9.96 -1.49 11.81
CA VAL A 376 -11.02 -0.46 11.76
C VAL A 376 -11.37 -0.06 10.34
N ASN A 377 -10.40 -0.07 9.44
CA ASN A 377 -10.60 0.24 8.02
C ASN A 377 -11.18 -0.94 7.21
N GLY A 378 -11.16 -2.16 7.74
CA GLY A 378 -11.59 -3.35 6.99
C GLY A 378 -10.67 -3.68 5.82
N SER A 379 -9.38 -3.37 5.94
CA SER A 379 -8.35 -3.76 4.97
C SER A 379 -7.74 -5.10 5.33
N GLY A 380 -7.20 -5.80 4.32
CA GLY A 380 -6.38 -6.99 4.51
C GLY A 380 -4.95 -6.64 4.93
N ILE A 381 -4.28 -7.61 5.49
CA ILE A 381 -2.87 -7.51 5.90
C ILE A 381 -2.11 -8.70 5.36
N TRP A 382 -0.98 -8.47 4.71
CA TRP A 382 0.06 -9.48 4.62
C TRP A 382 1.28 -9.03 5.41
N TRP A 383 1.63 -9.83 6.42
CA TRP A 383 2.80 -9.62 7.24
C TRP A 383 4.03 -9.90 6.39
N PHE A 384 4.85 -8.88 6.22
CA PHE A 384 6.02 -8.97 5.35
C PHE A 384 7.28 -9.10 6.19
N ASP A 385 7.73 -10.32 6.31
CA ASP A 385 8.99 -10.72 6.95
C ASP A 385 10.15 -10.60 5.96
N MET A 386 10.53 -9.35 5.64
CA MET A 386 11.32 -9.00 4.47
C MET A 386 12.58 -9.83 4.29
N TRP A 387 13.35 -9.99 5.39
CA TRP A 387 14.59 -10.79 5.41
C TRP A 387 14.44 -12.14 6.09
N GLY A 388 13.30 -12.49 6.58
CA GLY A 388 13.02 -13.67 7.39
C GLY A 388 13.45 -13.54 8.86
N GLY A 389 12.64 -14.11 9.76
CA GLY A 389 12.90 -14.18 11.19
C GLY A 389 12.52 -12.94 12.01
N TRP A 390 11.80 -11.99 11.43
CA TRP A 390 11.36 -10.78 12.15
C TRP A 390 10.28 -11.06 13.20
N TYR A 391 9.53 -12.13 13.02
CA TYR A 391 8.39 -12.50 13.87
C TYR A 391 8.62 -13.78 14.69
N HIS A 392 9.80 -14.38 14.62
CA HIS A 392 10.14 -15.65 15.27
C HIS A 392 10.33 -15.47 16.79
N ASP A 393 9.24 -15.19 17.49
CA ASP A 393 9.16 -14.98 18.94
C ASP A 393 7.78 -15.40 19.44
N ASP A 394 7.72 -16.26 20.47
CA ASP A 394 6.48 -16.84 20.98
C ASP A 394 5.44 -15.78 21.40
N VAL A 395 5.89 -14.65 21.93
CA VAL A 395 5.01 -13.57 22.40
C VAL A 395 4.40 -12.82 21.22
N LEU A 396 5.20 -12.58 20.17
CA LEU A 396 4.71 -11.96 18.92
C LEU A 396 3.73 -12.90 18.20
N LEU A 397 4.07 -14.19 18.10
CA LEU A 397 3.24 -15.21 17.45
C LEU A 397 1.90 -15.41 18.16
N ALA A 398 1.87 -15.34 19.49
CA ALA A 398 0.63 -15.39 20.25
C ALA A 398 -0.32 -14.21 19.92
N ASP A 399 0.22 -13.00 19.78
CA ASP A 399 -0.57 -11.83 19.35
C ASP A 399 -1.04 -11.97 17.90
N LEU A 400 -0.19 -12.43 16.99
CA LEU A 400 -0.54 -12.68 15.58
C LEU A 400 -1.67 -13.71 15.46
N ALA A 401 -1.64 -14.79 16.24
CA ALA A 401 -2.71 -15.79 16.30
C ALA A 401 -4.04 -15.17 16.81
N LYS A 402 -3.97 -14.32 17.84
CA LYS A 402 -5.12 -13.57 18.34
C LYS A 402 -5.67 -12.58 17.31
N MET A 403 -4.81 -11.86 16.58
CA MET A 403 -5.19 -10.97 15.49
C MET A 403 -5.95 -11.73 14.39
N LYS A 404 -5.48 -12.93 14.03
CA LYS A 404 -6.17 -13.80 13.06
C LYS A 404 -7.57 -14.18 13.53
N THR A 405 -7.72 -14.53 14.80
CA THR A 405 -9.02 -14.89 15.41
C THR A 405 -9.97 -13.69 15.40
N LEU A 406 -9.48 -12.50 15.78
CA LEU A 406 -10.28 -11.27 15.82
C LEU A 406 -10.72 -10.81 14.42
N ALA A 407 -9.85 -10.87 13.42
CA ALA A 407 -10.20 -10.52 12.05
C ALA A 407 -11.32 -11.41 11.50
N ARG A 408 -11.34 -12.69 11.86
CA ARG A 408 -12.42 -13.62 11.52
C ARG A 408 -13.72 -13.26 12.29
N ALA A 409 -13.63 -12.98 13.59
CA ALA A 409 -14.79 -12.61 14.41
C ALA A 409 -15.41 -11.26 13.96
N ALA A 410 -14.59 -10.34 13.44
CA ALA A 410 -15.04 -9.06 12.90
C ALA A 410 -15.96 -9.19 11.67
N GLU A 411 -15.97 -10.34 11.00
CA GLU A 411 -16.86 -10.64 9.87
C GLU A 411 -18.34 -10.59 10.26
N GLU A 412 -18.67 -10.96 11.49
CA GLU A 412 -20.06 -11.01 11.98
C GLU A 412 -20.57 -9.63 12.47
N LYS A 413 -19.70 -8.63 12.60
CA LYS A 413 -20.08 -7.29 13.06
C LYS A 413 -20.78 -6.49 11.98
N ASN A 414 -21.92 -5.92 12.29
CA ASN A 414 -22.56 -4.94 11.43
C ASN A 414 -21.95 -3.55 11.66
N SER A 415 -21.06 -3.12 10.76
CA SER A 415 -20.34 -1.86 10.88
C SER A 415 -21.22 -0.62 11.03
N SER A 416 -22.45 -0.63 10.48
CA SER A 416 -23.39 0.50 10.57
C SER A 416 -23.94 0.77 11.98
N GLN A 417 -23.75 -0.15 12.92
CA GLN A 417 -24.18 -0.02 14.32
C GLN A 417 -23.13 0.66 15.23
N TYR A 418 -21.95 0.95 14.68
CA TYR A 418 -20.83 1.47 15.46
C TYR A 418 -20.35 2.81 14.89
N PRO A 419 -19.62 3.60 15.70
CA PRO A 419 -19.03 4.83 15.24
C PRO A 419 -18.09 4.60 14.04
N SER A 420 -18.09 5.54 13.12
CA SER A 420 -17.22 5.60 11.95
C SER A 420 -16.62 7.00 11.84
N ALA A 421 -15.74 7.19 10.88
CA ALA A 421 -15.21 8.52 10.56
C ALA A 421 -16.35 9.47 10.17
N GLU A 422 -16.33 10.68 10.73
CA GLU A 422 -17.25 11.79 10.43
C GLU A 422 -16.60 12.85 9.54
N THR A 423 -15.32 12.65 9.19
CA THR A 423 -14.50 13.53 8.38
C THR A 423 -13.91 12.78 7.20
N VAL A 424 -13.82 13.47 6.06
CA VAL A 424 -13.17 12.97 4.85
C VAL A 424 -11.96 13.83 4.50
N VAL A 425 -10.86 13.18 4.13
CA VAL A 425 -9.68 13.79 3.50
C VAL A 425 -9.70 13.44 2.02
N PHE A 426 -9.72 14.46 1.16
CA PHE A 426 -9.72 14.27 -0.28
C PHE A 426 -8.31 14.38 -0.86
N VAL A 427 -7.90 13.35 -1.59
CA VAL A 427 -6.69 13.32 -2.41
C VAL A 427 -7.06 13.67 -3.85
N ASP A 428 -6.46 14.71 -4.36
CA ASP A 428 -6.58 15.16 -5.75
C ASP A 428 -5.35 14.69 -6.53
N GLU A 429 -5.43 13.50 -7.11
CA GLU A 429 -4.31 12.86 -7.78
C GLU A 429 -3.81 13.69 -8.98
N ALA A 430 -4.73 14.27 -9.76
CA ALA A 430 -4.39 15.06 -10.93
C ALA A 430 -3.76 16.42 -10.57
N ALA A 431 -3.98 16.92 -9.35
CA ALA A 431 -3.40 18.18 -8.90
C ALA A 431 -1.88 18.15 -8.77
N TYR A 432 -1.27 16.98 -8.62
CA TYR A 432 0.20 16.86 -8.64
C TYR A 432 0.82 17.43 -9.91
N LEU A 433 0.14 17.31 -11.03
CA LEU A 433 0.58 17.85 -12.31
C LEU A 433 0.50 19.40 -12.40
N ASN A 434 -0.28 20.03 -11.52
CA ASN A 434 -0.42 21.49 -11.45
C ASN A 434 0.64 22.13 -10.52
N ASN A 435 1.30 21.33 -9.69
CA ASN A 435 2.22 21.82 -8.67
C ASN A 435 3.65 21.91 -9.21
N PRO A 436 4.44 22.92 -8.84
CA PRO A 436 5.86 22.95 -9.16
C PRO A 436 6.56 21.76 -8.52
N ARG A 437 7.33 21.01 -9.32
CA ARG A 437 8.08 19.84 -8.86
C ARG A 437 9.06 20.22 -7.74
N GLY A 438 9.17 19.39 -6.71
CA GLY A 438 10.05 19.63 -5.56
C GLY A 438 9.63 20.80 -4.66
N SER A 439 8.43 21.37 -4.86
CA SER A 439 7.88 22.40 -3.99
C SER A 439 7.17 21.81 -2.75
N ASP A 440 6.91 22.66 -1.75
CA ASP A 440 6.11 22.27 -0.59
C ASP A 440 4.71 21.76 -0.97
N PHE A 441 4.16 22.19 -2.11
CA PHE A 441 2.86 21.73 -2.59
C PHE A 441 2.81 20.24 -2.94
N THR A 442 3.93 19.64 -3.33
CA THR A 442 4.00 18.21 -3.59
C THR A 442 3.90 17.36 -2.31
N HIS A 443 4.14 17.97 -1.15
CA HIS A 443 4.08 17.29 0.15
C HIS A 443 2.75 17.47 0.91
N CYS A 444 1.77 18.18 0.32
CA CYS A 444 0.54 18.54 1.03
C CYS A 444 -0.27 17.34 1.49
N VAL A 445 -0.39 16.29 0.67
CA VAL A 445 -1.11 15.06 1.02
C VAL A 445 -0.48 14.41 2.24
N ASN A 446 0.85 14.17 2.20
CA ASN A 446 1.57 13.52 3.29
C ASN A 446 1.49 14.33 4.59
N ARG A 447 1.72 15.64 4.52
CA ARG A 447 1.70 16.51 5.71
C ARG A 447 0.31 16.61 6.31
N THR A 448 -0.74 16.72 5.47
CA THR A 448 -2.13 16.76 5.94
C THR A 448 -2.51 15.43 6.59
N ARG A 449 -2.20 14.30 5.96
CA ARG A 449 -2.49 12.97 6.51
C ARG A 449 -1.76 12.74 7.84
N LEU A 450 -0.48 13.11 7.92
CA LEU A 450 0.31 12.99 9.14
C LEU A 450 -0.25 13.86 10.28
N ALA A 451 -0.64 15.11 9.97
CA ALA A 451 -1.27 16.00 10.94
C ALA A 451 -2.64 15.49 11.40
N MET A 452 -3.46 14.96 10.48
CA MET A 452 -4.75 14.34 10.79
C MET A 452 -4.60 13.16 11.74
N GLY A 453 -3.60 12.31 11.55
CA GLY A 453 -3.36 11.12 12.38
C GLY A 453 -3.21 11.41 13.87
N ASN A 454 -2.73 12.59 14.24
CA ASN A 454 -2.56 13.02 15.64
C ASN A 454 -3.66 13.98 16.14
N THR A 455 -4.73 14.22 15.36
CA THR A 455 -5.87 15.04 15.82
C THR A 455 -6.69 14.37 16.91
N GLY A 456 -6.65 13.04 17.01
CA GLY A 456 -7.56 12.23 17.83
C GLY A 456 -8.95 12.08 17.21
N ILE A 457 -9.09 12.36 15.93
CA ILE A 457 -10.32 12.29 15.13
C ILE A 457 -10.10 11.29 13.99
N PRO A 458 -10.88 10.20 13.90
CA PRO A 458 -10.84 9.27 12.76
C PRO A 458 -11.27 9.95 11.46
N PHE A 459 -10.68 9.53 10.34
CA PHE A 459 -10.99 10.08 9.03
C PHE A 459 -10.88 8.99 7.95
N ASP A 460 -11.65 9.16 6.88
CA ASP A 460 -11.54 8.38 5.66
C ASP A 460 -10.77 9.15 4.58
N ILE A 461 -10.04 8.42 3.72
CA ILE A 461 -9.31 9.01 2.59
C ILE A 461 -9.97 8.59 1.29
N PHE A 462 -10.50 9.58 0.54
CA PHE A 462 -11.09 9.41 -0.77
C PHE A 462 -10.37 10.21 -1.84
N MET A 463 -10.50 9.77 -3.07
CA MET A 463 -10.16 10.59 -4.23
C MET A 463 -11.27 11.61 -4.49
N THR A 464 -10.89 12.80 -4.99
CA THR A 464 -11.85 13.88 -5.29
C THR A 464 -12.95 13.47 -6.27
N GLU A 465 -12.69 12.54 -7.17
CA GLU A 465 -13.64 12.01 -8.15
C GLU A 465 -14.83 11.24 -7.52
N ASP A 466 -14.69 10.84 -6.27
CA ASP A 466 -15.74 10.11 -5.54
C ASP A 466 -16.58 11.02 -4.63
N ALA A 467 -16.33 12.33 -4.61
CA ALA A 467 -16.98 13.27 -3.70
C ALA A 467 -18.52 13.24 -3.78
N ASP A 468 -19.08 13.15 -4.97
CA ASP A 468 -20.53 13.09 -5.20
C ASP A 468 -21.22 11.90 -4.54
N LYS A 469 -20.48 10.78 -4.42
CA LYS A 469 -21.00 9.52 -3.85
C LYS A 469 -20.92 9.49 -2.32
N VAL A 470 -20.01 10.27 -1.72
CA VAL A 470 -19.65 10.06 -0.31
C VAL A 470 -19.88 11.26 0.61
N LEU A 471 -19.85 12.50 0.11
CA LEU A 471 -19.92 13.72 0.92
C LEU A 471 -21.10 13.76 1.90
N HIS A 472 -22.24 13.24 1.52
CA HIS A 472 -23.45 13.21 2.36
C HIS A 472 -23.29 12.42 3.67
N LYS A 473 -22.21 11.67 3.84
CA LYS A 473 -21.91 10.86 5.03
C LYS A 473 -21.06 11.64 6.06
N TYR A 474 -20.46 12.76 5.67
CA TYR A 474 -19.47 13.47 6.47
C TYR A 474 -19.96 14.82 6.96
N LYS A 475 -19.45 15.24 8.12
CA LYS A 475 -19.72 16.54 8.72
C LYS A 475 -18.75 17.61 8.23
N ALA A 476 -17.54 17.22 7.85
CA ALA A 476 -16.50 18.13 7.37
C ALA A 476 -15.59 17.46 6.35
N ALA A 477 -14.99 18.26 5.47
CA ALA A 477 -14.05 17.82 4.43
C ALA A 477 -12.72 18.58 4.53
N ILE A 478 -11.63 17.85 4.32
CA ILE A 478 -10.27 18.40 4.24
C ILE A 478 -9.73 18.14 2.85
N PHE A 479 -9.33 19.17 2.14
CA PHE A 479 -8.68 19.07 0.84
C PHE A 479 -7.15 19.16 0.99
N THR A 480 -6.43 18.44 0.12
CA THR A 480 -4.97 18.33 0.21
C THR A 480 -4.23 19.07 -0.91
N ALA A 481 -4.93 19.63 -1.89
CA ALA A 481 -4.32 20.27 -3.05
C ALA A 481 -4.46 21.79 -3.04
N PRO A 482 -3.35 22.57 -2.90
CA PRO A 482 -3.38 24.03 -3.00
C PRO A 482 -3.74 24.54 -4.39
N LEU A 483 -3.40 23.76 -5.43
CA LEU A 483 -3.73 24.06 -6.83
C LEU A 483 -4.58 22.93 -7.39
N PRO A 484 -5.89 22.90 -7.06
CA PRO A 484 -6.75 21.77 -7.36
C PRO A 484 -6.95 21.55 -8.86
N SER A 485 -7.12 20.27 -9.22
CA SER A 485 -7.56 19.86 -10.55
C SER A 485 -9.04 20.20 -10.79
N GLU A 486 -9.56 19.81 -11.94
CA GLU A 486 -10.99 19.96 -12.24
C GLU A 486 -11.85 19.11 -11.28
N SER A 487 -11.45 17.86 -10.98
CA SER A 487 -12.16 17.02 -10.01
C SER A 487 -12.13 17.61 -8.60
N GLY A 488 -11.00 18.19 -8.19
CA GLY A 488 -10.86 18.89 -6.92
C GLY A 488 -11.81 20.10 -6.83
N LYS A 489 -11.86 20.95 -7.85
CA LYS A 489 -12.79 22.07 -7.92
C LYS A 489 -14.25 21.63 -7.86
N ASN A 490 -14.61 20.59 -8.59
CA ASN A 490 -15.95 20.02 -8.56
C ASN A 490 -16.32 19.50 -7.17
N ALA A 491 -15.40 18.83 -6.47
CA ALA A 491 -15.63 18.38 -5.10
C ALA A 491 -15.85 19.55 -4.13
N MET A 492 -15.13 20.67 -4.30
CA MET A 492 -15.34 21.89 -3.50
C MET A 492 -16.73 22.48 -3.74
N VAL A 493 -17.18 22.58 -4.99
CA VAL A 493 -18.54 23.03 -5.33
C VAL A 493 -19.62 22.12 -4.72
N LEU A 494 -19.36 20.81 -4.64
CA LEU A 494 -20.27 19.89 -3.97
C LEU A 494 -20.33 20.11 -2.46
N CYS A 495 -19.21 20.46 -1.81
CA CYS A 495 -19.21 20.86 -0.39
C CYS A 495 -20.10 22.08 -0.15
N GLU A 496 -19.98 23.12 -0.96
CA GLU A 496 -20.86 24.30 -0.89
C GLU A 496 -22.33 23.94 -1.09
N LYS A 497 -22.63 23.15 -2.12
CA LYS A 497 -23.99 22.71 -2.44
C LYS A 497 -24.65 21.94 -1.30
N TYR A 498 -23.90 21.11 -0.59
CA TYR A 498 -24.41 20.28 0.50
C TYR A 498 -24.22 20.91 1.88
N ASN A 499 -23.70 22.14 1.96
CA ASN A 499 -23.38 22.84 3.20
C ASN A 499 -22.43 22.01 4.10
N ILE A 500 -21.44 21.34 3.50
CA ILE A 500 -20.39 20.63 4.23
C ILE A 500 -19.22 21.60 4.43
N PRO A 501 -18.86 21.94 5.67
CA PRO A 501 -17.68 22.75 5.95
C PRO A 501 -16.43 22.11 5.35
N ALA A 502 -15.64 22.90 4.62
CA ALA A 502 -14.44 22.44 3.95
C ALA A 502 -13.22 23.29 4.29
N LEU A 503 -12.12 22.65 4.64
CA LEU A 503 -10.84 23.30 4.83
C LEU A 503 -9.97 23.09 3.59
N LEU A 504 -9.51 24.18 3.00
CA LEU A 504 -8.83 24.22 1.72
C LEU A 504 -7.44 24.85 1.89
N PRO A 505 -6.36 24.17 1.49
CA PRO A 505 -5.06 24.81 1.41
C PRO A 505 -5.03 25.81 0.25
N ASP A 506 -4.13 26.77 0.32
CA ASP A 506 -3.91 27.77 -0.72
C ASP A 506 -2.40 28.02 -0.96
N SER A 507 -2.08 28.97 -1.85
CA SER A 507 -0.68 29.28 -2.17
C SER A 507 0.08 29.94 -1.01
N ALA A 508 -0.62 30.50 -0.01
CA ALA A 508 -0.01 31.08 1.19
C ALA A 508 0.13 30.04 2.30
N LYS A 509 -0.76 29.03 2.31
CA LYS A 509 -0.78 27.97 3.32
C LYS A 509 -1.07 26.61 2.71
N ALA A 510 0.00 25.93 2.31
CA ALA A 510 -0.08 24.66 1.60
C ALA A 510 -0.58 23.48 2.47
N PHE A 511 -0.48 23.57 3.79
CA PHE A 511 -0.92 22.51 4.72
C PHE A 511 -1.22 23.07 6.11
N PHE A 512 -1.96 22.29 6.90
CA PHE A 512 -2.46 22.66 8.22
C PHE A 512 -1.79 21.86 9.32
N GLY A 513 -1.61 22.49 10.50
CA GLY A 513 -1.12 21.81 11.69
C GLY A 513 -2.20 20.97 12.38
N THR A 514 -1.77 20.01 13.23
CA THR A 514 -2.67 19.10 13.96
C THR A 514 -3.72 19.85 14.80
N GLN A 515 -3.31 20.90 15.52
CA GLN A 515 -4.24 21.68 16.37
C GLN A 515 -5.29 22.42 15.53
N GLU A 516 -4.87 23.04 14.44
CA GLU A 516 -5.75 23.77 13.54
C GLU A 516 -6.79 22.86 12.86
N LEU A 517 -6.35 21.66 12.42
CA LEU A 517 -7.27 20.64 11.89
C LEU A 517 -8.27 20.21 12.96
N ARG A 518 -7.81 19.97 14.20
CA ARG A 518 -8.70 19.57 15.30
C ARG A 518 -9.72 20.66 15.62
N ASP A 519 -9.29 21.93 15.73
CA ASP A 519 -10.15 23.05 16.04
C ASP A 519 -11.23 23.20 14.95
N PHE A 520 -10.84 23.24 13.68
CA PHE A 520 -11.77 23.29 12.56
C PHE A 520 -12.81 22.16 12.61
N LEU A 521 -12.36 20.91 12.84
CA LEU A 521 -13.24 19.74 12.86
C LEU A 521 -14.22 19.79 14.04
N THR A 522 -13.74 20.10 15.23
CA THR A 522 -14.59 20.15 16.45
C THR A 522 -15.57 21.32 16.41
N GLU A 523 -15.19 22.50 15.90
CA GLU A 523 -16.09 23.63 15.67
C GLU A 523 -17.23 23.30 14.70
N ASN A 524 -16.98 22.35 13.78
CA ASN A 524 -17.99 21.86 12.84
C ASN A 524 -18.68 20.55 13.31
N GLY A 525 -18.62 20.24 14.60
CA GLY A 525 -19.40 19.18 15.23
C GLY A 525 -18.87 17.76 14.97
N VAL A 526 -17.62 17.62 14.51
CA VAL A 526 -16.95 16.30 14.39
C VAL A 526 -16.50 15.84 15.78
N HIS A 527 -16.76 14.58 16.11
CA HIS A 527 -16.42 14.02 17.42
C HIS A 527 -14.90 13.78 17.57
N CYS A 528 -14.32 14.35 18.63
CA CYS A 528 -12.92 14.12 19.01
C CYS A 528 -12.82 13.07 20.10
N TYR A 529 -12.16 11.95 19.83
CA TYR A 529 -12.01 10.85 20.78
C TYR A 529 -10.92 11.09 21.81
N ASN A 530 -9.86 11.81 21.45
CA ASN A 530 -8.77 12.17 22.37
C ASN A 530 -8.03 13.42 21.86
N ALA A 531 -8.01 14.48 22.65
CA ALA A 531 -7.37 15.73 22.26
C ALA A 531 -5.87 15.83 22.60
N ASP A 532 -5.28 14.78 23.18
CA ASP A 532 -3.92 14.80 23.72
C ASP A 532 -2.82 14.53 22.67
N GLY A 533 -3.17 14.43 21.40
CA GLY A 533 -2.23 14.16 20.31
C GLY A 533 -1.89 12.67 20.13
N ASN A 534 -2.57 11.77 20.85
CA ASN A 534 -2.46 10.33 20.63
C ASN A 534 -3.07 9.95 19.27
N VAL A 535 -2.55 8.87 18.68
CA VAL A 535 -3.12 8.32 17.45
C VAL A 535 -4.34 7.47 17.79
N ILE A 536 -5.49 7.80 17.18
CA ILE A 536 -6.77 7.11 17.38
C ILE A 536 -7.22 6.46 16.08
N TYR A 537 -7.61 5.19 16.18
CA TYR A 537 -8.30 4.44 15.14
C TYR A 537 -9.69 4.07 15.63
N CYS A 538 -10.75 4.34 14.87
CA CYS A 538 -12.10 3.96 15.26
C CYS A 538 -12.92 3.57 14.02
N GLY A 539 -13.57 2.43 14.09
CA GLY A 539 -14.46 1.92 13.04
C GLY A 539 -14.86 0.47 13.28
N ARG A 540 -15.95 0.06 12.66
CA ARG A 540 -16.42 -1.33 12.64
C ARG A 540 -16.62 -2.00 14.02
N GLY A 541 -16.84 -1.20 15.06
CA GLY A 541 -16.97 -1.69 16.43
C GLY A 541 -15.64 -1.94 17.14
N PHE A 542 -14.58 -1.30 16.69
CA PHE A 542 -13.26 -1.34 17.33
C PHE A 542 -12.71 0.08 17.54
N VAL A 543 -11.95 0.23 18.62
CA VAL A 543 -11.20 1.46 18.93
C VAL A 543 -9.78 1.08 19.28
N GLY A 544 -8.82 1.69 18.61
CA GLY A 544 -7.39 1.59 18.90
C GLY A 544 -6.83 2.94 19.33
N ILE A 545 -5.93 2.93 20.31
CA ILE A 545 -5.16 4.11 20.70
C ILE A 545 -3.69 3.76 20.80
N HIS A 546 -2.85 4.64 20.25
CA HIS A 546 -1.40 4.58 20.40
C HIS A 546 -0.91 5.81 21.15
N ALA A 547 -0.30 5.60 22.31
CA ALA A 547 0.11 6.68 23.23
C ALA A 547 1.41 7.35 22.77
N VAL A 548 1.41 8.68 22.69
CA VAL A 548 2.60 9.48 22.35
C VAL A 548 3.42 9.91 23.57
N ARG A 549 2.87 9.75 24.78
CA ARG A 549 3.51 10.05 26.06
C ARG A 549 2.99 9.12 27.17
N ASP A 550 3.72 9.04 28.28
CA ASP A 550 3.23 8.38 29.50
C ASP A 550 2.10 9.19 30.16
N GLY A 551 1.12 8.51 30.74
CA GLY A 551 0.10 9.15 31.54
C GLY A 551 -1.28 8.56 31.44
N ASP A 552 -2.21 9.20 32.16
CA ASP A 552 -3.62 8.87 32.07
C ASP A 552 -4.20 9.34 30.73
N VAL A 553 -4.92 8.43 30.09
CA VAL A 553 -5.55 8.64 28.79
C VAL A 553 -7.05 8.46 28.92
N VAL A 554 -7.81 9.35 28.28
CA VAL A 554 -9.26 9.22 28.16
C VAL A 554 -9.62 9.13 26.68
N ILE A 555 -10.33 8.06 26.29
CA ILE A 555 -10.97 7.95 24.99
C ILE A 555 -12.45 8.24 25.20
N SER A 556 -12.93 9.35 24.63
CA SER A 556 -14.33 9.75 24.69
C SER A 556 -15.09 9.12 23.53
N LEU A 557 -16.08 8.28 23.83
CA LEU A 557 -16.92 7.64 22.83
C LEU A 557 -18.16 8.52 22.55
N PRO A 558 -18.74 8.49 21.34
CA PRO A 558 -19.92 9.33 21.02
C PRO A 558 -21.21 8.87 21.74
N ALA A 559 -21.21 7.66 22.33
CA ALA A 559 -22.30 7.10 23.13
C ALA A 559 -21.76 6.04 24.10
N LYS A 560 -22.61 5.52 24.97
CA LYS A 560 -22.29 4.36 25.82
C LYS A 560 -22.23 3.08 25.01
N TYR A 561 -21.15 2.34 25.22
CA TYR A 561 -20.95 0.98 24.68
C TYR A 561 -20.47 0.06 25.80
N LYS A 562 -20.79 -1.21 25.70
CA LYS A 562 -20.06 -2.22 26.46
C LYS A 562 -18.68 -2.37 25.82
N VAL A 563 -17.64 -2.03 26.56
CA VAL A 563 -16.26 -2.01 26.08
C VAL A 563 -15.51 -3.21 26.61
N LYS A 564 -14.86 -3.95 25.72
CA LYS A 564 -14.02 -5.10 26.03
C LYS A 564 -12.58 -4.85 25.57
N PRO A 565 -11.57 -4.98 26.44
CA PRO A 565 -10.18 -4.85 26.05
C PRO A 565 -9.74 -6.07 25.22
N LEU A 566 -9.03 -5.80 24.14
CA LEU A 566 -8.47 -6.84 23.28
C LEU A 566 -6.96 -6.95 23.44
N PHE A 567 -6.24 -5.83 23.35
CA PHE A 567 -4.78 -5.79 23.45
C PHE A 567 -4.31 -4.60 24.29
N GLY A 568 -3.19 -4.76 24.99
CA GLY A 568 -2.39 -3.68 25.55
C GLY A 568 -3.05 -2.84 26.66
N ALA A 569 -4.16 -3.28 27.22
CA ALA A 569 -4.89 -2.53 28.23
C ALA A 569 -5.16 -3.34 29.49
N ALA A 570 -4.82 -2.79 30.65
CA ALA A 570 -5.34 -3.22 31.93
C ALA A 570 -6.67 -2.50 32.19
N PHE A 571 -7.75 -3.02 31.61
CA PHE A 571 -9.09 -2.46 31.65
C PHE A 571 -10.11 -3.58 31.87
N ALA A 572 -11.09 -3.38 32.72
CA ALA A 572 -12.17 -4.36 32.93
C ALA A 572 -13.33 -4.08 32.00
N ASP A 573 -13.99 -5.12 31.49
CA ASP A 573 -15.22 -5.01 30.73
C ASP A 573 -16.25 -4.17 31.47
N CYS A 574 -16.71 -3.09 30.84
CA CYS A 574 -17.76 -2.25 31.45
C CYS A 574 -18.55 -1.49 30.36
N GLU A 575 -19.71 -0.98 30.73
CA GLU A 575 -20.50 -0.07 29.91
C GLU A 575 -20.08 1.37 30.21
N THR A 576 -19.57 2.07 29.21
CA THR A 576 -19.01 3.42 29.40
C THR A 576 -19.06 4.27 28.13
N GLU A 577 -19.07 5.59 28.29
CA GLU A 577 -18.78 6.59 27.25
C GLU A 577 -17.30 7.03 27.28
N ASN A 578 -16.57 6.72 28.38
CA ASN A 578 -15.19 7.15 28.55
C ASN A 578 -14.31 5.97 28.97
N ILE A 579 -13.43 5.55 28.08
CA ILE A 579 -12.40 4.55 28.41
C ILE A 579 -11.25 5.30 29.07
N LYS A 580 -11.01 5.02 30.36
CA LYS A 580 -9.95 5.66 31.16
C LYS A 580 -8.92 4.62 31.54
N LEU A 581 -7.66 4.85 31.19
CA LEU A 581 -6.56 3.95 31.50
C LEU A 581 -5.24 4.71 31.55
N PHE A 582 -4.27 4.16 32.30
CA PHE A 582 -2.89 4.61 32.23
C PHE A 582 -2.19 3.93 31.04
N MET A 583 -1.47 4.68 30.24
CA MET A 583 -0.67 4.14 29.15
C MET A 583 0.79 4.59 29.24
N GLN A 584 1.69 3.68 28.95
CA GLN A 584 3.08 4.02 28.72
C GLN A 584 3.26 4.59 27.30
N LYS A 585 4.21 5.48 27.15
CA LYS A 585 4.60 6.04 25.86
C LYS A 585 4.91 4.93 24.85
N HIS A 586 4.43 5.09 23.61
CA HIS A 586 4.59 4.15 22.50
C HIS A 586 3.84 2.81 22.67
N HIS A 587 2.99 2.67 23.69
CA HIS A 587 2.13 1.50 23.81
C HIS A 587 0.83 1.67 23.03
N THR A 588 0.30 0.56 22.54
CA THR A 588 -0.97 0.50 21.79
C THR A 588 -1.98 -0.35 22.55
N ALA A 589 -3.17 0.19 22.79
CA ALA A 589 -4.31 -0.53 23.30
C ALA A 589 -5.42 -0.62 22.25
N VAL A 590 -6.14 -1.75 22.22
CA VAL A 590 -7.25 -1.99 21.28
C VAL A 590 -8.44 -2.53 22.05
N PHE A 591 -9.60 -1.99 21.76
CA PHE A 591 -10.88 -2.33 22.40
C PHE A 591 -11.90 -2.75 21.36
N GLU A 592 -12.81 -3.62 21.77
CA GLU A 592 -14.03 -3.98 21.06
C GLU A 592 -15.22 -3.26 21.70
N LEU A 593 -16.07 -2.67 20.88
CA LEU A 593 -17.38 -2.12 21.25
C LEU A 593 -18.45 -3.18 20.98
N LEU A 594 -19.31 -3.41 21.97
CA LEU A 594 -20.38 -4.42 21.94
C LEU A 594 -21.75 -3.79 22.17
#